data_86c5437146875f43512e7c0cc7889157
#
_entry.id   86c5437146875f43512e7c0cc7889157
#
_cell.length_a   1.000
_cell.length_b   1.000
_cell.length_c   1.000
_cell.angle_alpha   90.00
_cell.angle_beta   90.00
_cell.angle_gamma   90.00
#
_symmetry.space_group_name_H-M   'P 1'
#
loop_
_entity.id
_entity.type
_entity.pdbx_description
1 polymer ?
#
loop_
_entity_poly.entity_id
_entity_poly.type
_entity_poly.pdbx_seq_one_letter_code
_entity_poly.pdbx_strand_id
1 'polypeptide(L)'
;MSPHKIRRDAIKHGYRSGLELKISMALDTIRYKYDYESIKIEWEDLAYRTYTPDFILKNGIIIETKGRFLTMDRRKHLAIKKQHPNLDIRFVFENSRKKLRKGAKSSYAEWCIKYGFRYYDRIIPEDWLKEKGKNKHPKFIRFSTTKIRR
;
A
#
# COMPACT_ATOMS: atom_id res chain seq x y z
N MET A 1 19.11 -15.31 -4.47
CA MET A 1 18.21 -15.45 -5.63
C MET A 1 18.25 -14.17 -6.45
N SER A 2 18.38 -14.27 -7.77
CA SER A 2 18.47 -13.07 -8.61
C SER A 2 17.15 -12.30 -8.68
N PRO A 3 17.18 -10.97 -8.81
CA PRO A 3 15.96 -10.17 -8.93
C PRO A 3 15.05 -10.61 -10.08
N HIS A 4 15.64 -11.03 -11.19
CA HIS A 4 14.87 -11.52 -12.34
C HIS A 4 14.12 -12.82 -12.04
N LYS A 5 14.72 -13.71 -11.26
CA LYS A 5 14.06 -14.96 -10.86
C LYS A 5 12.89 -14.67 -9.93
N ILE A 6 13.09 -13.81 -8.94
CA ILE A 6 12.03 -13.42 -7.98
C ILE A 6 10.84 -12.82 -8.74
N ARG A 7 11.10 -11.95 -9.72
CA ARG A 7 10.04 -11.34 -10.52
C ARG A 7 9.27 -12.37 -11.34
N ARG A 8 9.98 -13.32 -11.98
CA ARG A 8 9.32 -14.40 -12.74
C ARG A 8 8.45 -15.28 -11.85
N ASP A 9 8.96 -15.61 -10.66
CA ASP A 9 8.21 -16.42 -9.70
C ASP A 9 6.97 -15.67 -9.22
N ALA A 10 7.09 -14.36 -8.98
CA ALA A 10 5.95 -13.51 -8.60
C ALA A 10 4.84 -13.54 -9.65
N ILE A 11 5.17 -13.33 -10.91
CA ILE A 11 4.21 -13.36 -12.01
C ILE A 11 3.55 -14.74 -12.11
N LYS A 12 4.32 -15.82 -11.99
CA LYS A 12 3.82 -17.19 -12.03
C LYS A 12 2.79 -17.48 -10.93
N HIS A 13 2.93 -16.85 -9.77
CA HIS A 13 2.02 -17.00 -8.63
C HIS A 13 0.93 -15.93 -8.56
N GLY A 14 0.81 -15.10 -9.60
CA GLY A 14 -0.24 -14.08 -9.68
C GLY A 14 0.09 -12.74 -9.01
N TYR A 15 1.33 -12.54 -8.56
CA TYR A 15 1.77 -11.27 -7.97
C TYR A 15 2.52 -10.43 -8.98
N ARG A 16 2.44 -9.10 -8.81
CA ARG A 16 3.03 -8.16 -9.76
C ARG A 16 4.52 -7.91 -9.52
N SER A 17 5.03 -8.21 -8.35
CA SER A 17 6.43 -7.95 -8.00
C SER A 17 7.00 -9.04 -7.10
N GLY A 18 8.33 -9.10 -7.06
CA GLY A 18 9.02 -10.00 -6.13
C GLY A 18 8.78 -9.65 -4.67
N LEU A 19 8.60 -8.36 -4.36
CA LEU A 19 8.29 -7.92 -3.01
C LEU A 19 6.90 -8.40 -2.58
N GLU A 20 5.90 -8.27 -3.44
CA GLU A 20 4.55 -8.78 -3.16
C GLU A 20 4.58 -10.28 -2.91
N LEU A 21 5.32 -11.03 -3.73
CA LEU A 21 5.47 -12.47 -3.52
C LEU A 21 6.09 -12.77 -2.14
N LYS A 22 7.17 -12.08 -1.78
CA LYS A 22 7.82 -12.26 -0.48
C LYS A 22 6.88 -11.97 0.68
N ILE A 23 6.11 -10.89 0.59
CA ILE A 23 5.12 -10.51 1.60
C ILE A 23 4.04 -11.59 1.72
N SER A 24 3.49 -12.04 0.59
CA SER A 24 2.47 -13.09 0.59
C SER A 24 2.98 -14.38 1.19
N MET A 25 4.21 -14.79 0.86
CA MET A 25 4.82 -16.00 1.42
C MET A 25 5.03 -15.89 2.93
N ALA A 26 5.44 -14.71 3.41
CA ALA A 26 5.61 -14.47 4.84
C ALA A 26 4.27 -14.57 5.58
N LEU A 27 3.21 -13.98 5.03
CA LEU A 27 1.86 -14.06 5.61
C LEU A 27 1.34 -15.49 5.59
N ASP A 28 1.54 -16.21 4.49
CA ASP A 28 1.11 -17.60 4.36
C ASP A 28 1.83 -18.50 5.38
N THR A 29 3.12 -18.26 5.60
CA THR A 29 3.95 -19.03 6.55
C THR A 29 3.39 -18.95 7.98
N ILE A 30 2.92 -17.78 8.40
CA ILE A 30 2.29 -17.60 9.72
C ILE A 30 0.78 -17.81 9.70
N ARG A 31 0.23 -18.22 8.57
CA ARG A 31 -1.21 -18.45 8.36
C ARG A 31 -2.07 -17.23 8.70
N TYR A 32 -1.57 -16.04 8.38
CA TYR A 32 -2.31 -14.79 8.56
C TYR A 32 -3.23 -14.56 7.37
N LYS A 33 -4.51 -14.33 7.64
CA LYS A 33 -5.49 -14.07 6.56
C LYS A 33 -5.30 -12.67 6.00
N TYR A 34 -5.28 -12.60 4.68
CA TYR A 34 -5.23 -11.35 3.93
C TYR A 34 -5.97 -11.53 2.62
N ASP A 35 -6.33 -10.42 2.01
CA ASP A 35 -6.82 -10.41 0.65
C ASP A 35 -5.80 -9.69 -0.23
N TYR A 36 -5.66 -10.15 -1.46
CA TYR A 36 -4.77 -9.55 -2.45
C TYR A 36 -5.60 -8.90 -3.54
N GLU A 37 -5.38 -7.61 -3.77
CA GLU A 37 -6.06 -6.80 -4.80
C GLU A 37 -7.58 -6.97 -4.80
N SER A 38 -8.18 -7.16 -3.63
CA SER A 38 -9.58 -7.53 -3.49
C SER A 38 -10.56 -6.37 -3.45
N ILE A 39 -10.05 -5.15 -3.24
CA ILE A 39 -10.88 -3.95 -3.18
C ILE A 39 -10.41 -2.93 -4.19
N LYS A 40 -11.29 -1.99 -4.54
CA LYS A 40 -10.97 -0.84 -5.35
C LYS A 40 -11.39 0.42 -4.60
N ILE A 41 -10.54 1.43 -4.65
CA ILE A 41 -10.77 2.71 -3.97
C ILE A 41 -10.90 3.79 -5.03
N GLU A 42 -12.08 4.40 -5.13
CA GLU A 42 -12.30 5.52 -6.03
C GLU A 42 -11.64 6.78 -5.47
N TRP A 43 -10.90 7.46 -6.30
CA TRP A 43 -10.26 8.72 -5.92
C TRP A 43 -10.33 9.70 -7.09
N GLU A 44 -10.27 10.97 -6.78
CA GLU A 44 -10.34 12.05 -7.76
C GLU A 44 -8.94 12.64 -7.97
N ASP A 45 -8.55 12.75 -9.21
CA ASP A 45 -7.39 13.51 -9.65
C ASP A 45 -7.93 14.60 -10.59
N LEU A 46 -7.53 14.69 -11.82
CA LEU A 46 -8.21 15.49 -12.83
C LEU A 46 -9.37 14.72 -13.46
N ALA A 47 -9.56 13.48 -13.02
CA ALA A 47 -10.65 12.58 -13.42
C ALA A 47 -10.88 11.59 -12.28
N TYR A 48 -12.02 10.93 -12.28
CA TYR A 48 -12.26 9.84 -11.34
C TYR A 48 -11.40 8.64 -11.69
N ARG A 49 -10.73 8.10 -10.68
CA ARG A 49 -9.83 6.96 -10.83
C ARG A 49 -10.11 5.93 -9.77
N THR A 50 -9.61 4.73 -9.99
CA THR A 50 -9.63 3.68 -8.97
C THR A 50 -8.21 3.31 -8.57
N TYR A 51 -8.06 3.00 -7.30
CA TYR A 51 -6.81 2.52 -6.72
C TYR A 51 -7.07 1.12 -6.14
N THR A 52 -6.25 0.17 -6.53
CA THR A 52 -6.34 -1.20 -6.03
C THR A 52 -5.13 -1.45 -5.11
N PRO A 53 -5.33 -1.43 -3.78
CA PRO A 53 -4.25 -1.73 -2.84
C PRO A 53 -3.73 -3.16 -3.01
N ASP A 54 -2.46 -3.36 -2.66
CA ASP A 54 -1.84 -4.68 -2.80
C ASP A 54 -2.42 -5.68 -1.80
N PHE A 55 -2.42 -5.35 -0.51
CA PHE A 55 -2.90 -6.26 0.53
C PHE A 55 -3.85 -5.55 1.48
N ILE A 56 -4.87 -6.26 1.89
CA ILE A 56 -5.78 -5.82 2.95
C ILE A 56 -5.69 -6.87 4.07
N LEU A 57 -5.19 -6.44 5.22
CA LEU A 57 -5.06 -7.33 6.38
C LEU A 57 -6.43 -7.58 7.00
N LYS A 58 -6.56 -8.69 7.71
CA LYS A 58 -7.83 -9.04 8.37
C LYS A 58 -8.30 -7.98 9.38
N ASN A 59 -7.39 -7.15 9.89
CA ASN A 59 -7.71 -6.05 10.79
C ASN A 59 -8.03 -4.73 10.09
N GLY A 60 -8.14 -4.76 8.74
CA GLY A 60 -8.52 -3.60 7.96
C GLY A 60 -7.35 -2.70 7.54
N ILE A 61 -6.14 -2.98 7.96
CA ILE A 61 -4.97 -2.22 7.54
C ILE A 61 -4.71 -2.51 6.06
N ILE A 62 -4.52 -1.45 5.28
CA ILE A 62 -4.22 -1.52 3.86
C ILE A 62 -2.71 -1.40 3.68
N ILE A 63 -2.11 -2.35 2.99
CA ILE A 63 -0.67 -2.39 2.74
C ILE A 63 -0.40 -2.12 1.28
N GLU A 64 0.44 -1.15 1.04
CA GLU A 64 0.95 -0.83 -0.28
C GLU A 64 2.45 -1.10 -0.32
N THR A 65 2.88 -1.96 -1.25
CA THR A 65 4.29 -2.30 -1.39
C THR A 65 4.93 -1.45 -2.48
N LYS A 66 6.13 -0.94 -2.26
CA LYS A 66 6.83 -0.10 -3.23
C LYS A 66 8.33 -0.42 -3.29
N GLY A 67 8.80 -0.78 -4.45
CA GLY A 67 10.24 -0.77 -4.76
C GLY A 67 10.68 0.65 -5.11
N ARG A 68 9.97 1.29 -6.06
CA ARG A 68 10.19 2.67 -6.46
C ARG A 68 8.97 3.50 -6.07
N PHE A 69 9.21 4.59 -5.40
CA PHE A 69 8.15 5.49 -4.94
C PHE A 69 8.20 6.80 -5.73
N LEU A 70 7.57 6.76 -6.89
CA LEU A 70 7.64 7.85 -7.87
C LEU A 70 6.75 9.03 -7.47
N THR A 71 6.98 10.17 -8.10
CA THR A 71 6.19 11.38 -7.88
C THR A 71 4.69 11.13 -8.06
N MET A 72 4.32 10.35 -9.08
CA MET A 72 2.92 10.01 -9.33
C MET A 72 2.32 9.18 -8.20
N ASP A 73 3.09 8.24 -7.65
CA ASP A 73 2.65 7.44 -6.50
C ASP A 73 2.39 8.32 -5.28
N ARG A 74 3.34 9.20 -4.99
CA ARG A 74 3.24 10.10 -3.84
C ARG A 74 2.03 11.03 -3.97
N ARG A 75 1.84 11.62 -5.13
CA ARG A 75 0.69 12.49 -5.41
C ARG A 75 -0.63 11.74 -5.24
N LYS A 76 -0.71 10.52 -5.79
CA LYS A 76 -1.88 9.66 -5.67
C LYS A 76 -2.24 9.40 -4.21
N HIS A 77 -1.26 9.00 -3.39
CA HIS A 77 -1.53 8.66 -2.00
C HIS A 77 -1.86 9.87 -1.13
N LEU A 78 -1.32 11.05 -1.44
CA LEU A 78 -1.76 12.28 -0.79
C LEU A 78 -3.21 12.60 -1.11
N ALA A 79 -3.61 12.44 -2.37
CA ALA A 79 -5.00 12.67 -2.78
C ALA A 79 -5.95 11.67 -2.12
N ILE A 80 -5.59 10.39 -2.10
CA ILE A 80 -6.40 9.35 -1.47
C ILE A 80 -6.55 9.60 0.03
N LYS A 81 -5.47 9.95 0.71
CA LYS A 81 -5.50 10.26 2.14
C LYS A 81 -6.42 11.43 2.45
N LYS A 82 -6.40 12.46 1.60
CA LYS A 82 -7.28 13.62 1.75
C LYS A 82 -8.75 13.25 1.51
N GLN A 83 -9.00 12.40 0.52
CA GLN A 83 -10.35 12.03 0.10
C GLN A 83 -10.95 10.92 0.98
N HIS A 84 -10.11 10.06 1.53
CA HIS A 84 -10.51 8.93 2.38
C HIS A 84 -9.68 8.93 3.68
N PRO A 85 -9.86 9.92 4.55
CA PRO A 85 -9.01 10.08 5.74
C PRO A 85 -9.14 8.95 6.76
N ASN A 86 -10.19 8.15 6.68
CA ASN A 86 -10.42 7.03 7.60
C ASN A 86 -9.71 5.74 7.17
N LEU A 87 -9.12 5.70 5.98
CA LEU A 87 -8.38 4.54 5.52
C LEU A 87 -6.98 4.54 6.15
N ASP A 88 -6.58 3.39 6.68
CA ASP A 88 -5.26 3.20 7.24
C ASP A 88 -4.37 2.53 6.19
N ILE A 89 -3.72 3.34 5.38
CA ILE A 89 -2.82 2.89 4.32
C ILE A 89 -1.39 3.03 4.81
N ARG A 90 -0.65 1.93 4.78
CA ARG A 90 0.74 1.88 5.22
C ARG A 90 1.61 1.32 4.12
N PHE A 91 2.85 1.78 4.05
CA PHE A 91 3.79 1.38 3.01
C PHE A 91 4.76 0.32 3.52
N VAL A 92 5.07 -0.64 2.66
CA VAL A 92 6.21 -1.53 2.84
C VAL A 92 7.14 -1.30 1.66
N PHE A 93 8.30 -0.72 1.93
CA PHE A 93 9.29 -0.41 0.91
C PHE A 93 10.35 -1.52 0.80
N GLU A 94 10.94 -1.64 -0.36
CA GLU A 94 12.18 -2.42 -0.49
C GLU A 94 13.32 -1.71 0.28
N ASN A 95 13.40 -0.38 0.16
CA ASN A 95 14.39 0.43 0.85
C ASN A 95 13.86 1.86 1.06
N SER A 96 13.40 2.14 2.27
CA SER A 96 12.84 3.46 2.61
C SER A 96 13.90 4.58 2.70
N ARG A 97 15.18 4.22 2.71
CA ARG A 97 16.27 5.19 2.74
C ARG A 97 16.53 5.83 1.37
N LYS A 98 15.98 5.26 0.32
CA LYS A 98 16.13 5.85 -1.02
C LYS A 98 15.60 7.27 -1.04
N LYS A 99 16.31 8.13 -1.74
CA LYS A 99 15.89 9.52 -1.94
C LYS A 99 14.72 9.59 -2.91
N LEU A 100 13.88 10.59 -2.74
CA LEU A 100 12.69 10.78 -3.57
C LEU A 100 13.03 10.90 -5.06
N ARG A 101 14.16 11.50 -5.35
CA ARG A 101 14.74 11.63 -6.70
C ARG A 101 16.23 11.91 -6.57
N LYS A 102 16.93 11.82 -7.69
CA LYS A 102 18.36 12.17 -7.73
C LYS A 102 18.55 13.62 -7.27
N GLY A 103 19.45 13.82 -6.30
CA GLY A 103 19.72 15.14 -5.74
C GLY A 103 18.75 15.61 -4.67
N ALA A 104 17.69 14.87 -4.38
CA ALA A 104 16.78 15.22 -3.30
C ALA A 104 17.41 14.99 -1.94
N LYS A 105 17.04 15.82 -0.97
CA LYS A 105 17.47 15.64 0.43
C LYS A 105 16.60 14.64 1.16
N SER A 106 15.32 14.60 0.84
CA SER A 106 14.34 13.73 1.51
C SER A 106 14.32 12.32 0.95
N SER A 107 14.20 11.35 1.85
CA SER A 107 14.01 9.94 1.53
C SER A 107 12.53 9.57 1.49
N TYR A 108 12.22 8.34 1.06
CA TYR A 108 10.88 7.76 1.15
C TYR A 108 10.37 7.77 2.59
N ALA A 109 11.22 7.38 3.54
CA ALA A 109 10.89 7.40 4.96
C ALA A 109 10.52 8.79 5.45
N GLU A 110 11.32 9.78 5.11
CA GLU A 110 11.08 11.16 5.52
C GLU A 110 9.79 11.72 4.91
N TRP A 111 9.49 11.36 3.68
CA TRP A 111 8.22 11.72 3.05
C TRP A 111 7.04 11.12 3.82
N CYS A 112 7.12 9.85 4.20
CA CYS A 112 6.07 9.19 4.97
C CYS A 112 5.86 9.87 6.32
N ILE A 113 6.95 10.18 7.03
CA ILE A 113 6.89 10.89 8.31
C ILE A 113 6.22 12.26 8.14
N LYS A 114 6.63 13.00 7.12
CA LYS A 114 6.08 14.34 6.85
C LYS A 114 4.58 14.31 6.60
N TYR A 115 4.08 13.32 5.85
CA TYR A 115 2.68 13.25 5.44
C TYR A 115 1.83 12.29 6.26
N GLY A 116 2.39 11.75 7.35
CA GLY A 116 1.62 10.95 8.29
C GLY A 116 1.32 9.54 7.84
N PHE A 117 2.17 8.95 7.01
CA PHE A 117 2.07 7.55 6.61
C PHE A 117 3.03 6.71 7.44
N ARG A 118 2.55 5.57 7.92
CA ARG A 118 3.42 4.58 8.55
C ARG A 118 4.08 3.73 7.47
N TYR A 119 5.29 3.30 7.71
CA TYR A 119 6.05 2.49 6.76
C TYR A 119 6.96 1.50 7.50
N TYR A 120 7.38 0.50 6.76
CA TYR A 120 8.41 -0.45 7.20
C TYR A 120 9.15 -0.96 5.96
N ASP A 121 10.29 -1.63 6.15
CA ASP A 121 11.08 -2.13 5.03
C ASP A 121 10.97 -3.65 4.94
N ARG A 122 10.67 -4.15 3.75
CA ARG A 122 10.76 -5.55 3.29
C ARG A 122 9.81 -6.54 3.97
N ILE A 123 9.27 -6.23 5.12
CA ILE A 123 8.31 -7.10 5.82
C ILE A 123 7.16 -6.27 6.38
N ILE A 124 6.05 -6.92 6.67
CA ILE A 124 4.99 -6.34 7.49
C ILE A 124 5.36 -6.64 8.94
N PRO A 125 5.58 -5.61 9.79
CA PRO A 125 5.96 -5.85 11.18
C PRO A 125 4.87 -6.57 11.95
N GLU A 126 5.27 -7.42 12.86
CA GLU A 126 4.35 -8.22 13.68
C GLU A 126 3.36 -7.35 14.44
N ASP A 127 3.79 -6.19 14.91
CA ASP A 127 2.93 -5.25 15.62
C ASP A 127 1.71 -4.82 14.79
N TRP A 128 1.90 -4.64 13.48
CA TRP A 128 0.79 -4.29 12.59
C TRP A 128 -0.21 -5.43 12.46
N LEU A 129 0.29 -6.66 12.42
CA LEU A 129 -0.56 -7.85 12.31
C LEU A 129 -1.38 -8.09 13.59
N LYS A 130 -0.87 -7.65 14.73
CA LYS A 130 -1.51 -7.82 16.04
C LYS A 130 -2.45 -6.68 16.42
N GLU A 131 -2.45 -5.59 15.68
CA GLU A 131 -3.39 -4.50 15.95
C GLU A 131 -4.82 -5.01 15.87
N LYS A 132 -5.64 -4.61 16.83
CA LYS A 132 -7.04 -5.04 16.86
C LYS A 132 -7.81 -4.43 15.71
N GLY A 133 -8.72 -5.25 15.17
CA GLY A 133 -9.35 -5.00 13.92
C GLY A 133 -10.26 -3.80 13.88
N LYS A 134 -10.29 -3.24 12.73
CA LYS A 134 -11.29 -2.29 12.26
C LYS A 134 -12.28 -3.03 11.37
N ASN A 135 -13.32 -2.36 10.96
CA ASN A 135 -14.34 -2.93 10.11
C ASN A 135 -13.77 -3.40 8.77
N LYS A 136 -14.32 -4.48 8.25
CA LYS A 136 -14.00 -4.93 6.89
C LYS A 136 -14.39 -3.85 5.88
N HIS A 137 -13.56 -3.70 4.86
CA HIS A 137 -13.84 -2.77 3.77
C HIS A 137 -14.84 -3.40 2.79
N PRO A 138 -15.72 -2.59 2.18
CA PRO A 138 -16.49 -3.03 1.03
C PRO A 138 -15.57 -3.28 -0.17
N LYS A 139 -16.03 -4.05 -1.14
CA LYS A 139 -15.26 -4.33 -2.37
C LYS A 139 -14.93 -3.06 -3.17
N PHE A 140 -15.74 -2.04 -3.05
CA PHE A 140 -15.55 -0.77 -3.74
C PHE A 140 -15.81 0.38 -2.76
N ILE A 141 -14.80 1.19 -2.50
CA ILE A 141 -14.92 2.36 -1.64
C ILE A 141 -15.14 3.57 -2.53
N ARG A 142 -16.32 4.16 -2.45
CA ARG A 142 -16.73 5.30 -3.27
C ARG A 142 -16.64 6.59 -2.48
N PHE A 143 -16.68 7.71 -3.19
CA PHE A 143 -16.86 9.01 -2.55
C PHE A 143 -18.18 9.03 -1.81
N SER A 144 -18.18 9.70 -0.66
CA SER A 144 -19.44 9.95 0.06
C SER A 144 -20.31 10.90 -0.75
N THR A 145 -21.52 10.46 -1.08
CA THR A 145 -22.50 11.29 -1.77
C THR A 145 -22.89 12.53 -0.98
N THR A 146 -22.70 12.52 0.34
CA THR A 146 -22.99 13.67 1.22
C THR A 146 -22.09 14.88 0.93
N LYS A 147 -20.90 14.66 0.35
CA LYS A 147 -20.00 15.76 -0.04
C LYS A 147 -20.44 16.46 -1.32
N ILE A 148 -21.22 15.81 -2.15
CA ILE A 148 -21.64 16.31 -3.47
C ILE A 148 -22.92 17.15 -3.34
N ARG A 149 -23.69 16.95 -2.26
CA ARG A 149 -24.97 17.65 -2.03
C ARG A 149 -24.84 18.99 -1.29
N ARG A 150 -23.64 19.39 -1.01
CA ARG A 150 -23.34 20.69 -0.44
C ARG A 150 -22.92 21.66 -1.55
#